data_78658e6a7a9c866ffcf325c4a6972431
#
_entry.id   78658e6a7a9c866ffcf325c4a6972431
#
_cell.length_a   1.000
_cell.length_b   1.000
_cell.length_c   1.000
_cell.angle_alpha   90.00
_cell.angle_beta   90.00
_cell.angle_gamma   90.00
#
_symmetry.space_group_name_H-M   'P 1'
#
loop_
_entity.id
_entity.type
_entity.pdbx_description
1 polymer ?
#
loop_
_entity_poly.entity_id
_entity_poly.type
_entity_poly.pdbx_seq_one_letter_code
_entity_poly.pdbx_strand_id
1 'polypeptide(L)'
;KVSSPDQDGFLVLGAHRVARRIGRALQSHGKRVILIDSNYRNVSLARLEGLTATNGSILSDNAHEDLPLEGIGTLLALTPNDEVNTLACVRFAEIFGRSNVFQLSPARTGSAGEHVSLGGRPLFGVGVNYDELESWFSDRAELKSTGITEQFNLEDWREDNEGRGIPLFTVAESGVVRVCG
;
A
#
# COMPACT_ATOMS: atom_id res chain seq x y z
N LYS A 1 4.45 -20.17 -5.18
CA LYS A 1 3.03 -20.21 -5.64
C LYS A 1 2.83 -18.97 -6.51
N VAL A 2 2.65 -19.17 -7.81
CA VAL A 2 2.34 -18.08 -8.75
C VAL A 2 0.95 -17.58 -8.36
N SER A 3 0.79 -16.27 -8.10
CA SER A 3 -0.51 -15.66 -7.85
C SER A 3 -1.45 -16.04 -9.00
N SER A 4 -2.59 -16.63 -8.68
CA SER A 4 -3.62 -16.88 -9.68
C SER A 4 -4.03 -15.53 -10.28
N PRO A 5 -4.30 -15.44 -11.60
CA PRO A 5 -4.69 -14.19 -12.25
C PRO A 5 -5.95 -13.55 -11.63
N ASP A 6 -6.68 -14.28 -10.81
CA ASP A 6 -7.88 -13.82 -10.12
C ASP A 6 -7.62 -13.16 -8.74
N GLN A 7 -6.37 -13.05 -8.29
CA GLN A 7 -6.01 -12.48 -6.96
C GLN A 7 -5.08 -11.27 -7.12
N ASP A 8 -5.49 -10.30 -7.92
CA ASP A 8 -4.70 -9.09 -8.21
C ASP A 8 -5.20 -7.83 -7.48
N GLY A 9 -6.14 -7.99 -6.57
CA GLY A 9 -6.68 -6.94 -5.73
C GLY A 9 -5.83 -6.65 -4.49
N PHE A 10 -6.15 -5.54 -3.83
CA PHE A 10 -5.38 -4.98 -2.72
C PHE A 10 -6.23 -4.80 -1.47
N LEU A 11 -5.72 -5.30 -0.35
CA LEU A 11 -6.17 -4.93 1.00
C LEU A 11 -5.26 -3.81 1.51
N VAL A 12 -5.85 -2.68 1.84
CA VAL A 12 -5.13 -1.52 2.37
C VAL A 12 -5.47 -1.36 3.85
N LEU A 13 -4.48 -1.48 4.70
CA LEU A 13 -4.60 -1.20 6.13
C LEU A 13 -4.41 0.31 6.35
N GLY A 14 -5.48 0.95 6.81
CA GLY A 14 -5.67 2.39 6.91
C GLY A 14 -6.67 2.90 5.86
N ALA A 15 -7.49 3.88 6.25
CA ALA A 15 -8.40 4.60 5.38
C ALA A 15 -8.25 6.13 5.51
N HIS A 16 -7.09 6.58 6.01
CA HIS A 16 -6.72 7.99 6.07
C HIS A 16 -6.53 8.57 4.65
N ARG A 17 -6.33 9.88 4.57
CA ARG A 17 -6.28 10.61 3.30
C ARG A 17 -5.35 9.99 2.25
N VAL A 18 -4.12 9.64 2.63
CA VAL A 18 -3.14 9.07 1.70
C VAL A 18 -3.56 7.68 1.23
N ALA A 19 -4.02 6.81 2.16
CA ALA A 19 -4.51 5.48 1.84
C ALA A 19 -5.68 5.53 0.84
N ARG A 20 -6.61 6.48 1.01
CA ARG A 20 -7.72 6.69 0.06
C ARG A 20 -7.23 7.11 -1.32
N ARG A 21 -6.24 8.03 -1.40
CA ARG A 21 -5.66 8.46 -2.68
C ARG A 21 -4.97 7.30 -3.40
N ILE A 22 -4.21 6.49 -2.68
CA ILE A 22 -3.57 5.28 -3.22
C ILE A 22 -4.63 4.27 -3.67
N GLY A 23 -5.64 4.03 -2.84
CA GLY A 23 -6.75 3.13 -3.18
C GLY A 23 -7.49 3.55 -4.45
N ARG A 24 -7.76 4.84 -4.62
CA ARG A 24 -8.39 5.37 -5.84
C ARG A 24 -7.51 5.23 -7.07
N ALA A 25 -6.20 5.45 -6.94
CA ALA A 25 -5.27 5.24 -8.03
C ALA A 25 -5.24 3.78 -8.49
N LEU A 26 -5.21 2.83 -7.56
CA LEU A 26 -5.30 1.40 -7.87
C LEU A 26 -6.64 1.05 -8.53
N GLN A 27 -7.74 1.60 -8.01
CA GLN A 27 -9.09 1.39 -8.56
C GLN A 27 -9.22 1.95 -9.97
N SER A 28 -8.61 3.09 -10.30
CA SER A 28 -8.60 3.67 -11.65
C SER A 28 -7.85 2.80 -12.67
N HIS A 29 -6.97 1.91 -12.21
CA HIS A 29 -6.32 0.88 -13.01
C HIS A 29 -7.05 -0.48 -12.97
N GLY A 30 -8.34 -0.48 -12.61
CA GLY A 30 -9.20 -1.66 -12.62
C GLY A 30 -8.94 -2.65 -11.49
N LYS A 31 -8.21 -2.25 -10.43
CA LYS A 31 -7.94 -3.16 -9.30
C LYS A 31 -9.06 -3.12 -8.27
N ARG A 32 -9.39 -4.28 -7.73
CA ARG A 32 -10.24 -4.37 -6.56
C ARG A 32 -9.46 -3.90 -5.34
N VAL A 33 -10.03 -2.96 -4.60
CA VAL A 33 -9.38 -2.38 -3.41
C VAL A 33 -10.35 -2.40 -2.25
N ILE A 34 -9.89 -2.88 -1.10
CA ILE A 34 -10.62 -2.86 0.16
C ILE A 34 -9.74 -2.15 1.19
N LEU A 35 -10.31 -1.14 1.87
CA LEU A 35 -9.64 -0.47 2.98
C LEU A 35 -10.20 -0.98 4.31
N ILE A 36 -9.34 -1.13 5.31
CA ILE A 36 -9.75 -1.41 6.69
C ILE A 36 -9.13 -0.40 7.64
N ASP A 37 -9.94 0.20 8.49
CA ASP A 37 -9.51 1.17 9.50
C ASP A 37 -10.40 1.06 10.75
N SER A 38 -9.80 1.16 11.93
CA SER A 38 -10.54 1.21 13.20
C SER A 38 -11.23 2.56 13.41
N ASN A 39 -10.80 3.61 12.72
CA ASN A 39 -11.41 4.94 12.77
C ASN A 39 -12.61 5.02 11.82
N TYR A 40 -13.81 5.02 12.41
CA TYR A 40 -15.07 5.10 11.67
C TYR A 40 -15.15 6.33 10.72
N ARG A 41 -14.58 7.48 11.12
CA ARG A 41 -14.58 8.68 10.28
C ARG A 41 -13.79 8.46 8.99
N ASN A 42 -12.62 7.82 9.08
CA ASN A 42 -11.81 7.48 7.90
C ASN A 42 -12.57 6.56 6.95
N VAL A 43 -13.20 5.53 7.52
CA VAL A 43 -14.03 4.58 6.75
C VAL A 43 -15.19 5.28 6.07
N SER A 44 -15.89 6.17 6.77
CA SER A 44 -17.02 6.92 6.20
C SER A 44 -16.57 7.80 5.03
N LEU A 45 -15.44 8.49 5.17
CA LEU A 45 -14.85 9.30 4.09
C LEU A 45 -14.45 8.43 2.90
N ALA A 46 -13.84 7.27 3.13
CA ALA A 46 -13.49 6.34 2.06
C ALA A 46 -14.72 5.89 1.25
N ARG A 47 -15.82 5.56 1.96
CA ARG A 47 -17.08 5.17 1.32
C ARG A 47 -17.71 6.32 0.52
N LEU A 48 -17.66 7.54 1.04
CA LEU A 48 -18.14 8.73 0.30
C LEU A 48 -17.32 9.00 -0.96
N GLU A 49 -16.05 8.62 -0.97
CA GLU A 49 -15.17 8.70 -2.14
C GLU A 49 -15.31 7.51 -3.11
N GLY A 50 -16.26 6.59 -2.86
CA GLY A 50 -16.53 5.44 -3.72
C GLY A 50 -15.60 4.25 -3.52
N LEU A 51 -14.87 4.21 -2.40
CA LEU A 51 -14.01 3.09 -2.05
C LEU A 51 -14.76 2.07 -1.16
N THR A 52 -14.47 0.80 -1.35
CA THR A 52 -14.91 -0.23 -0.41
C THR A 52 -14.08 -0.15 0.86
N ALA A 53 -14.73 0.09 2.00
CA ALA A 53 -14.03 0.23 3.27
C ALA A 53 -14.81 -0.43 4.41
N THR A 54 -14.08 -1.11 5.30
CA THR A 54 -14.61 -1.82 6.47
C THR A 54 -14.10 -1.16 7.74
N ASN A 55 -15.00 -0.93 8.70
CA ASN A 55 -14.62 -0.47 10.03
C ASN A 55 -14.28 -1.67 10.90
N GLY A 56 -13.07 -1.71 11.42
CA GLY A 56 -12.62 -2.79 12.28
C GLY A 56 -11.12 -2.81 12.48
N SER A 57 -10.68 -3.75 13.30
CA SER A 57 -9.26 -4.03 13.52
C SER A 57 -8.83 -5.21 12.65
N ILE A 58 -7.79 -5.02 11.86
CA ILE A 58 -7.18 -6.11 11.07
C ILE A 58 -6.57 -7.20 11.97
N LEU A 59 -6.33 -6.87 13.25
CA LEU A 59 -5.76 -7.79 14.24
C LEU A 59 -6.83 -8.57 15.03
N SER A 60 -8.13 -8.33 14.79
CA SER A 60 -9.19 -9.13 15.41
C SER A 60 -9.08 -10.59 14.96
N ASP A 61 -9.49 -11.53 15.83
CA ASP A 61 -9.34 -12.98 15.58
C ASP A 61 -10.00 -13.42 14.27
N ASN A 62 -11.13 -12.81 13.93
CA ASN A 62 -11.92 -13.15 12.76
C ASN A 62 -11.76 -12.15 11.61
N ALA A 63 -10.77 -11.25 11.65
CA ALA A 63 -10.60 -10.21 10.62
C ALA A 63 -10.57 -10.77 9.19
N HIS A 64 -9.94 -11.92 8.99
CA HIS A 64 -9.83 -12.56 7.67
C HIS A 64 -11.14 -13.23 7.21
N GLU A 65 -12.03 -13.60 8.16
CA GLU A 65 -13.35 -14.17 7.86
C GLU A 65 -14.39 -13.07 7.58
N ASP A 66 -14.26 -11.93 8.27
CA ASP A 66 -15.16 -10.80 8.16
C ASP A 66 -14.88 -9.90 6.92
N LEU A 67 -13.69 -10.00 6.34
CA LEU A 67 -13.31 -9.23 5.16
C LEU A 67 -13.66 -9.99 3.86
N PRO A 68 -14.24 -9.30 2.87
CA PRO A 68 -14.55 -9.91 1.57
C PRO A 68 -13.30 -10.06 0.70
N LEU A 69 -12.37 -10.92 1.10
CA LEU A 69 -11.04 -11.08 0.50
C LEU A 69 -11.02 -11.79 -0.86
N GLU A 70 -12.17 -12.14 -1.42
CA GLU A 70 -12.23 -12.73 -2.76
C GLU A 70 -11.58 -11.81 -3.80
N GLY A 71 -10.65 -12.33 -4.59
CA GLY A 71 -9.90 -11.56 -5.58
C GLY A 71 -8.82 -10.63 -4.99
N ILE A 72 -8.59 -10.64 -3.68
CA ILE A 72 -7.54 -9.88 -3.02
C ILE A 72 -6.31 -10.76 -2.83
N GLY A 73 -5.14 -10.28 -3.23
CA GLY A 73 -3.89 -11.02 -3.14
C GLY A 73 -2.72 -10.26 -2.55
N THR A 74 -2.88 -8.96 -2.27
CA THR A 74 -1.78 -8.11 -1.79
C THR A 74 -2.23 -7.27 -0.59
N LEU A 75 -1.40 -7.19 0.46
CA LEU A 75 -1.58 -6.29 1.60
C LEU A 75 -0.64 -5.08 1.48
N LEU A 76 -1.20 -3.89 1.67
CA LEU A 76 -0.46 -2.63 1.87
C LEU A 76 -0.75 -2.09 3.27
N ALA A 77 0.21 -2.17 4.18
CA ALA A 77 0.08 -1.66 5.55
C ALA A 77 0.58 -0.21 5.62
N LEU A 78 -0.36 0.73 5.69
CA LEU A 78 -0.15 2.18 5.54
C LEU A 78 -0.47 2.98 6.81
N THR A 79 -0.59 2.36 7.98
CA THR A 79 -0.94 3.10 9.21
C THR A 79 0.28 3.79 9.82
N PRO A 80 0.07 4.82 10.67
CA PRO A 80 1.14 5.41 11.47
C PRO A 80 1.64 4.50 12.60
N ASN A 81 1.03 3.35 12.82
CA ASN A 81 1.41 2.41 13.86
C ASN A 81 2.23 1.27 13.28
N ASP A 82 3.55 1.32 13.49
CA ASP A 82 4.52 0.36 12.97
C ASP A 82 4.29 -1.06 13.49
N GLU A 83 3.86 -1.22 14.75
CA GLU A 83 3.56 -2.52 15.35
C GLU A 83 2.34 -3.16 14.69
N VAL A 84 1.28 -2.39 14.48
CA VAL A 84 0.08 -2.86 13.78
C VAL A 84 0.40 -3.24 12.35
N ASN A 85 1.21 -2.45 11.64
CA ASN A 85 1.65 -2.76 10.28
C ASN A 85 2.43 -4.08 10.24
N THR A 86 3.37 -4.26 11.16
CA THR A 86 4.20 -5.48 11.24
C THR A 86 3.37 -6.72 11.55
N LEU A 87 2.49 -6.65 12.57
CA LEU A 87 1.63 -7.77 12.96
C LEU A 87 0.65 -8.15 11.84
N ALA A 88 0.09 -7.16 11.16
CA ALA A 88 -0.78 -7.40 10.01
C ALA A 88 -0.03 -8.12 8.88
N CYS A 89 1.19 -7.69 8.56
CA CYS A 89 1.99 -8.35 7.54
C CYS A 89 2.34 -9.79 7.91
N VAL A 90 2.73 -10.05 9.17
CA VAL A 90 3.01 -11.42 9.64
C VAL A 90 1.78 -12.30 9.48
N ARG A 91 0.60 -11.83 9.92
CA ARG A 91 -0.65 -12.58 9.85
C ARG A 91 -1.09 -12.85 8.41
N PHE A 92 -1.09 -11.82 7.57
CA PHE A 92 -1.55 -11.94 6.19
C PHE A 92 -0.53 -12.58 5.24
N ALA A 93 0.73 -12.73 5.68
CA ALA A 93 1.70 -13.53 4.94
C ALA A 93 1.32 -15.01 4.82
N GLU A 94 0.54 -15.53 5.77
CA GLU A 94 0.01 -16.90 5.70
C GLU A 94 -1.08 -17.04 4.62
N ILE A 95 -1.81 -15.96 4.34
CA ILE A 95 -2.92 -15.93 3.38
C ILE A 95 -2.43 -15.56 1.97
N PHE A 96 -1.69 -14.45 1.85
CA PHE A 96 -1.27 -13.87 0.57
C PHE A 96 0.13 -14.32 0.13
N GLY A 97 0.92 -14.88 1.06
CA GLY A 97 2.34 -15.15 0.85
C GLY A 97 3.23 -13.95 1.20
N ARG A 98 4.46 -14.24 1.63
CA ARG A 98 5.44 -13.23 2.10
C ARG A 98 5.83 -12.20 1.03
N SER A 99 5.76 -12.56 -0.24
CA SER A 99 6.08 -11.66 -1.35
C SER A 99 5.00 -10.60 -1.63
N ASN A 100 3.80 -10.80 -1.08
CA ASN A 100 2.61 -9.98 -1.36
C ASN A 100 2.14 -9.17 -0.13
N VAL A 101 2.94 -9.07 0.91
CA VAL A 101 2.65 -8.24 2.07
C VAL A 101 3.71 -7.15 2.20
N PHE A 102 3.26 -5.91 2.22
CA PHE A 102 4.10 -4.72 2.22
C PHE A 102 3.72 -3.81 3.38
N GLN A 103 4.73 -3.16 3.97
CA GLN A 103 4.54 -2.17 5.03
C GLN A 103 5.45 -0.97 4.87
N LEU A 104 5.03 0.16 5.39
CA LEU A 104 5.90 1.32 5.54
C LEU A 104 7.07 0.98 6.47
N SER A 105 8.20 1.60 6.22
CA SER A 105 9.35 1.51 7.13
C SER A 105 8.98 2.17 8.46
N PRO A 106 9.44 1.63 9.60
CA PRO A 106 9.22 2.25 10.89
C PRO A 106 9.79 3.68 10.94
N ALA A 107 9.12 4.56 11.70
CA ALA A 107 9.70 5.85 12.04
C ALA A 107 11.02 5.61 12.78
N ARG A 108 12.08 6.31 12.38
CA ARG A 108 13.42 6.16 13.00
C ARG A 108 13.37 6.69 14.44
N THR A 109 12.93 5.86 15.37
CA THR A 109 12.99 6.10 16.80
C THR A 109 13.98 5.13 17.42
N GLY A 110 15.17 5.60 17.76
CA GLY A 110 16.13 4.81 18.51
C GLY A 110 17.54 4.89 17.96
N SER A 111 18.51 4.88 18.91
CA SER A 111 19.93 4.86 18.68
C SER A 111 20.36 3.81 17.66
N ALA A 112 21.36 4.14 16.87
CA ALA A 112 21.97 3.30 15.85
C ALA A 112 22.13 1.83 16.32
N GLY A 113 21.41 0.92 15.68
CA GLY A 113 21.63 -0.52 15.85
C GLY A 113 20.41 -1.41 15.99
N GLU A 114 19.23 -0.92 16.28
CA GLU A 114 18.04 -1.77 16.30
C GLU A 114 17.47 -1.95 14.89
N HIS A 115 17.78 -3.10 14.30
CA HIS A 115 17.09 -3.58 13.11
C HIS A 115 15.66 -3.96 13.51
N VAL A 116 14.72 -3.04 13.32
CA VAL A 116 13.31 -3.40 13.45
C VAL A 116 12.99 -4.43 12.37
N SER A 117 12.70 -5.64 12.80
CA SER A 117 12.32 -6.72 11.90
C SER A 117 10.98 -6.36 11.25
N LEU A 118 10.98 -6.14 9.94
CA LEU A 118 9.76 -5.92 9.19
C LEU A 118 8.99 -7.24 9.05
N GLY A 119 7.69 -7.20 9.28
CA GLY A 119 6.79 -8.34 9.02
C GLY A 119 6.51 -8.53 7.53
N GLY A 120 6.66 -7.45 6.75
CA GLY A 120 6.43 -7.39 5.30
C GLY A 120 7.62 -6.79 4.55
N ARG A 121 7.48 -6.73 3.22
CA ARG A 121 8.46 -6.05 2.35
C ARG A 121 8.34 -4.52 2.52
N PRO A 122 9.44 -3.77 2.33
CA PRO A 122 9.36 -2.31 2.31
C PRO A 122 8.37 -1.83 1.25
N LEU A 123 7.55 -0.85 1.60
CA LEU A 123 6.59 -0.22 0.71
C LEU A 123 7.15 1.10 0.19
N PHE A 124 7.19 1.28 -1.14
CA PHE A 124 7.66 2.49 -1.83
C PHE A 124 9.15 2.82 -1.64
N GLY A 125 9.92 1.89 -1.13
CA GLY A 125 11.36 2.01 -0.92
C GLY A 125 11.78 1.87 0.53
N VAL A 126 13.06 1.56 0.71
CA VAL A 126 13.66 1.40 2.05
C VAL A 126 13.71 2.76 2.75
N GLY A 127 13.17 2.82 3.96
CA GLY A 127 13.17 4.03 4.81
C GLY A 127 11.94 4.92 4.65
N VAL A 128 11.05 4.65 3.70
CA VAL A 128 9.80 5.39 3.55
C VAL A 128 8.87 5.06 4.72
N ASN A 129 8.67 6.03 5.60
CA ASN A 129 7.79 5.93 6.76
C ASN A 129 6.48 6.72 6.56
N TYR A 130 5.59 6.65 7.56
CA TYR A 130 4.30 7.32 7.48
C TYR A 130 4.41 8.84 7.38
N ASP A 131 5.30 9.47 8.14
CA ASP A 131 5.44 10.93 8.17
C ASP A 131 5.99 11.46 6.85
N GLU A 132 6.94 10.76 6.24
CA GLU A 132 7.42 11.08 4.90
C GLU A 132 6.30 10.96 3.86
N LEU A 133 5.56 9.85 3.90
CA LEU A 133 4.44 9.64 2.99
C LEU A 133 3.37 10.72 3.14
N GLU A 134 2.99 11.09 4.37
CA GLU A 134 2.04 12.19 4.64
C GLU A 134 2.58 13.54 4.13
N SER A 135 3.87 13.82 4.34
CA SER A 135 4.50 15.06 3.89
C SER A 135 4.42 15.19 2.37
N TRP A 136 4.72 14.13 1.62
CA TRP A 136 4.63 14.15 0.16
C TRP A 136 3.24 14.50 -0.36
N PHE A 137 2.20 14.00 0.34
CA PHE A 137 0.82 14.30 -0.04
C PHE A 137 0.29 15.63 0.53
N SER A 138 1.01 16.25 1.47
CA SER A 138 0.64 17.56 2.04
C SER A 138 0.97 18.70 1.11
N ASP A 139 2.09 18.63 0.40
CA ASP A 139 2.68 19.72 -0.40
C ASP A 139 2.16 19.75 -1.86
N ARG A 140 0.86 19.49 -2.07
CA ARG A 140 0.22 19.47 -3.40
C ARG A 140 0.75 18.37 -4.32
N ALA A 141 1.41 17.36 -3.78
CA ALA A 141 1.81 16.23 -4.61
C ALA A 141 0.58 15.56 -5.27
N GLU A 142 0.70 15.32 -6.54
CA GLU A 142 -0.32 14.62 -7.32
C GLU A 142 0.18 13.21 -7.64
N LEU A 143 -0.73 12.26 -7.54
CA LEU A 143 -0.50 10.94 -8.13
C LEU A 143 -0.70 11.05 -9.63
N LYS A 144 0.37 10.80 -10.38
CA LYS A 144 0.35 10.80 -11.84
C LYS A 144 0.69 9.41 -12.37
N SER A 145 0.00 9.03 -13.43
CA SER A 145 0.38 7.88 -14.23
C SER A 145 1.19 8.37 -15.43
N THR A 146 2.41 7.89 -15.56
CA THR A 146 3.29 8.22 -16.67
C THR A 146 3.53 6.99 -17.52
N GLY A 147 3.32 7.11 -18.83
CA GLY A 147 3.63 6.04 -19.77
C GLY A 147 5.15 5.86 -19.88
N ILE A 148 5.59 4.64 -19.70
CA ILE A 148 6.99 4.23 -19.88
C ILE A 148 7.09 3.47 -21.22
N THR A 149 8.08 3.81 -22.03
CA THR A 149 8.35 3.20 -23.32
C THR A 149 9.78 2.68 -23.38
N GLU A 150 10.15 1.98 -24.44
CA GLU A 150 11.56 1.60 -24.67
C GLU A 150 12.50 2.81 -24.83
N GLN A 151 11.96 3.96 -25.24
CA GLN A 151 12.70 5.22 -25.44
C GLN A 151 12.69 6.13 -24.19
N PHE A 152 11.80 5.86 -23.22
CA PHE A 152 11.69 6.58 -21.96
C PHE A 152 11.37 5.57 -20.85
N ASN A 153 12.41 5.07 -20.23
CA ASN A 153 12.34 4.04 -19.20
C ASN A 153 12.25 4.64 -17.77
N LEU A 154 12.23 3.79 -16.76
CA LEU A 154 12.10 4.22 -15.36
C LEU A 154 13.33 5.01 -14.87
N GLU A 155 14.52 4.77 -15.44
CA GLU A 155 15.74 5.50 -15.09
C GLU A 155 15.68 6.90 -15.67
N ASP A 156 15.28 7.03 -16.94
CA ASP A 156 15.06 8.33 -17.60
C ASP A 156 14.02 9.15 -16.83
N TRP A 157 12.92 8.48 -16.38
CA TRP A 157 11.90 9.13 -15.57
C TRP A 157 12.44 9.65 -14.23
N ARG A 158 13.35 8.91 -13.58
CA ARG A 158 13.98 9.31 -12.32
C ARG A 158 14.92 10.51 -12.51
N GLU A 159 15.68 10.52 -13.62
CA GLU A 159 16.57 11.61 -13.98
C GLU A 159 15.77 12.89 -14.29
N ASP A 160 14.72 12.81 -15.10
CA ASP A 160 13.86 13.94 -15.47
C ASP A 160 13.14 14.57 -14.27
N ASN A 161 12.84 13.77 -13.26
CA ASN A 161 12.18 14.26 -12.04
C ASN A 161 13.19 14.71 -10.96
N GLU A 162 14.52 14.70 -11.22
CA GLU A 162 15.57 15.11 -10.30
C GLU A 162 15.42 14.48 -8.88
N GLY A 163 14.92 13.25 -8.80
CA GLY A 163 14.63 12.56 -7.55
C GLY A 163 13.43 13.10 -6.76
N ARG A 164 12.63 14.00 -7.33
CA ARG A 164 11.41 14.54 -6.69
C ARG A 164 10.20 13.65 -6.84
N GLY A 165 10.24 12.69 -7.74
CA GLY A 165 9.18 11.70 -7.95
C GLY A 165 9.51 10.37 -7.29
N ILE A 166 8.52 9.74 -6.69
CA ILE A 166 8.65 8.41 -6.09
C ILE A 166 7.70 7.47 -6.82
N PRO A 167 8.22 6.40 -7.44
CA PRO A 167 7.37 5.41 -8.06
C PRO A 167 6.68 4.58 -6.98
N LEU A 168 5.36 4.59 -6.96
CA LEU A 168 4.58 3.78 -6.02
C LEU A 168 4.25 2.42 -6.61
N PHE A 169 3.89 2.40 -7.88
CA PHE A 169 3.49 1.19 -8.60
C PHE A 169 3.96 1.23 -10.05
N THR A 170 4.18 0.06 -10.61
CA THR A 170 4.28 -0.12 -12.07
C THR A 170 3.05 -0.87 -12.55
N VAL A 171 2.53 -0.46 -13.71
CA VAL A 171 1.37 -1.09 -14.35
C VAL A 171 1.82 -1.60 -15.71
N ALA A 172 1.77 -2.91 -15.92
CA ALA A 172 2.07 -3.51 -17.21
C ALA A 172 0.91 -3.33 -18.21
N GLU A 173 1.17 -3.46 -19.51
CA GLU A 173 0.12 -3.43 -20.53
C GLU A 173 -0.96 -4.50 -20.31
N SER A 174 -0.59 -5.63 -19.73
CA SER A 174 -1.52 -6.68 -19.29
C SER A 174 -2.43 -6.28 -18.13
N GLY A 175 -2.26 -5.08 -17.57
CA GLY A 175 -2.97 -4.59 -16.39
C GLY A 175 -2.40 -5.10 -15.05
N VAL A 176 -1.32 -5.88 -15.06
CA VAL A 176 -0.68 -6.33 -13.80
C VAL A 176 -0.04 -5.14 -13.10
N VAL A 177 -0.43 -4.92 -11.85
CA VAL A 177 0.15 -3.88 -10.98
C VAL A 177 1.17 -4.51 -10.05
N ARG A 178 2.35 -3.90 -9.97
CA ARG A 178 3.41 -4.28 -9.03
C ARG A 178 3.76 -3.12 -8.13
N VAL A 179 3.90 -3.41 -6.86
CA VAL A 179 4.36 -2.45 -5.85
C VAL A 179 5.85 -2.19 -6.04
N CYS A 180 6.24 -0.92 -6.04
CA CYS A 180 7.65 -0.53 -5.98
C CYS A 180 8.13 -0.58 -4.53
N GLY A 181 9.24 -1.25 -4.27
CA GLY A 181 9.84 -1.42 -2.96
C GLY A 181 11.32 -1.67 -3.05
#